data_0bc4873f62699f5d0b1fba5d04152108
#
_entry.id   0bc4873f62699f5d0b1fba5d04152108
#
_cell.length_a   1.000
_cell.length_b   1.000
_cell.length_c   1.000
_cell.angle_alpha   90.00
_cell.angle_beta   90.00
_cell.angle_gamma   90.00
#
_symmetry.space_group_name_H-M   'P 1'
#
loop_
_entity.id
_entity.type
_entity.pdbx_description
1 polymer ?
#
loop_
_entity_poly.entity_id
_entity_poly.type
_entity_poly.pdbx_seq_one_letter_code
_entity_poly.pdbx_strand_id
1 'polypeptide(L)'
;MLKNYIKLTFKVMLRKKYYTALTLLGISLTIMVITVFASFIDQIISANPPEINRERTLILDKVSLYKDGKKTDAIPSLSFLQKNIRNLQSTETISYFTSREFISFLNGKTTGHVLKFTDENFWKITDFEFTEGKAFHLNEVKNGARVAVISEKTKAYFFNEHDALGKTFPIQGLRYTVIGVVKSASPFSKVYSDVYVPYTTDINIQLTDKAVEGTYNAMLLAKTNDLRKVRAELRSRMNIKNTVSAVDSVKVHAFTSLEQFSKSSSFNDDEPEYGKTAIVVGIILVLFMLIPAISLVNINVTRIGERAEEIGVRKSFGATSGNLVNQLVIENIIITLIGGLIGLGLSVYASQLLVHFINTFDPLFKMPTDSFIISWRVFGFCLFSCLLLGLISGVYPAWKMSRMNVIYALKGGNNL
;
A
#
# COMPACT_ATOMS: atom_id res chain seq x y z
N MET A 1 -13.59 -22.07 -35.19
CA MET A 1 -12.80 -22.97 -34.34
C MET A 1 -12.84 -22.56 -32.85
N LEU A 2 -12.58 -21.33 -32.46
CA LEU A 2 -12.56 -20.89 -31.06
C LEU A 2 -13.86 -21.21 -30.30
N LYS A 3 -15.04 -20.92 -30.89
CA LYS A 3 -16.36 -21.22 -30.29
C LYS A 3 -16.55 -22.70 -29.94
N ASN A 4 -16.01 -23.59 -30.78
CA ASN A 4 -16.07 -25.03 -30.52
C ASN A 4 -15.13 -25.44 -29.37
N TYR A 5 -13.95 -24.85 -29.27
CA TYR A 5 -13.03 -25.09 -28.14
C TYR A 5 -13.64 -24.62 -26.82
N ILE A 6 -14.25 -23.44 -26.79
CA ILE A 6 -14.94 -22.91 -25.60
C ILE A 6 -16.05 -23.87 -25.16
N LYS A 7 -16.96 -24.30 -26.08
CA LYS A 7 -18.04 -25.22 -25.78
C LYS A 7 -17.52 -26.58 -25.28
N LEU A 8 -16.44 -27.06 -25.88
CA LEU A 8 -15.81 -28.31 -25.48
C LEU A 8 -15.21 -28.20 -24.05
N THR A 9 -14.54 -27.09 -23.76
CA THR A 9 -13.96 -26.80 -22.42
C THR A 9 -15.04 -26.85 -21.34
N PHE A 10 -16.16 -26.14 -21.53
CA PHE A 10 -17.28 -26.17 -20.56
C PHE A 10 -17.85 -27.59 -20.38
N LYS A 11 -17.99 -28.35 -21.48
CA LYS A 11 -18.49 -29.73 -21.41
C LYS A 11 -17.52 -30.65 -20.64
N VAL A 12 -16.23 -30.45 -20.81
CA VAL A 12 -15.19 -31.21 -20.08
C VAL A 12 -15.17 -30.81 -18.59
N MET A 13 -15.28 -29.52 -18.30
CA MET A 13 -15.35 -29.02 -16.91
C MET A 13 -16.53 -29.62 -16.15
N LEU A 14 -17.70 -29.69 -16.78
CA LEU A 14 -18.91 -30.28 -16.19
C LEU A 14 -18.83 -31.81 -16.04
N ARG A 15 -18.08 -32.49 -16.91
CA ARG A 15 -17.89 -33.95 -16.85
C ARG A 15 -16.93 -34.36 -15.73
N LYS A 16 -15.84 -33.60 -15.50
CA LYS A 16 -14.83 -33.88 -14.47
C LYS A 16 -14.90 -32.84 -13.33
N LYS A 17 -16.06 -32.74 -12.67
CA LYS A 17 -16.38 -31.72 -11.66
C LYS A 17 -15.35 -31.60 -10.54
N TYR A 18 -14.88 -32.72 -9.99
CA TYR A 18 -13.94 -32.74 -8.88
C TYR A 18 -12.62 -32.08 -9.22
N TYR A 19 -11.98 -32.47 -10.34
CA TYR A 19 -10.71 -31.90 -10.77
C TYR A 19 -10.83 -30.43 -11.19
N THR A 20 -11.95 -30.09 -11.82
CA THR A 20 -12.23 -28.69 -12.18
C THR A 20 -12.39 -27.82 -10.94
N ALA A 21 -13.12 -28.30 -9.93
CA ALA A 21 -13.28 -27.59 -8.67
C ALA A 21 -11.93 -27.41 -7.95
N LEU A 22 -11.11 -28.46 -7.87
CA LEU A 22 -9.79 -28.39 -7.25
C LEU A 22 -8.86 -27.39 -7.98
N THR A 23 -8.87 -27.42 -9.33
CA THR A 23 -8.09 -26.47 -10.13
C THR A 23 -8.57 -25.03 -9.95
N LEU A 24 -9.87 -24.79 -9.98
CA LEU A 24 -10.46 -23.47 -9.75
C LEU A 24 -10.15 -22.96 -8.35
N LEU A 25 -10.23 -23.81 -7.34
CA LEU A 25 -9.90 -23.46 -5.96
C LEU A 25 -8.41 -23.09 -5.83
N GLY A 26 -7.50 -23.88 -6.41
CA GLY A 26 -6.08 -23.57 -6.43
C GLY A 26 -5.77 -22.24 -7.09
N ILE A 27 -6.33 -21.98 -8.28
CA ILE A 27 -6.15 -20.70 -9.01
C ILE A 27 -6.75 -19.54 -8.22
N SER A 28 -7.96 -19.68 -7.68
CA SER A 28 -8.63 -18.60 -6.97
C SER A 28 -7.92 -18.21 -5.68
N LEU A 29 -7.45 -19.18 -4.88
CA LEU A 29 -6.64 -18.90 -3.69
C LEU A 29 -5.32 -18.22 -4.03
N THR A 30 -4.67 -18.67 -5.11
CA THR A 30 -3.45 -18.04 -5.61
C THR A 30 -3.63 -16.59 -5.91
N ILE A 31 -4.64 -16.25 -6.73
CA ILE A 31 -4.90 -14.88 -7.14
C ILE A 31 -5.36 -14.03 -5.97
N MET A 32 -6.16 -14.59 -5.07
CA MET A 32 -6.54 -13.92 -3.83
C MET A 32 -5.30 -13.45 -3.05
N VAL A 33 -4.36 -14.33 -2.79
CA VAL A 33 -3.14 -14.01 -2.01
C VAL A 33 -2.27 -12.97 -2.74
N ILE A 34 -2.03 -13.18 -4.05
CA ILE A 34 -1.24 -12.23 -4.84
C ILE A 34 -1.90 -10.85 -4.87
N THR A 35 -3.23 -10.79 -5.04
CA THR A 35 -3.96 -9.53 -5.11
C THR A 35 -3.92 -8.76 -3.79
N VAL A 36 -4.13 -9.44 -2.66
CA VAL A 36 -4.05 -8.81 -1.33
C VAL A 36 -2.65 -8.26 -1.09
N PHE A 37 -1.60 -9.06 -1.38
CA PHE A 37 -0.22 -8.62 -1.22
C PHE A 37 0.16 -7.47 -2.17
N ALA A 38 -0.23 -7.56 -3.44
CA ALA A 38 0.01 -6.49 -4.42
C ALA A 38 -0.73 -5.19 -4.05
N SER A 39 -1.95 -5.28 -3.50
CA SER A 39 -2.69 -4.13 -3.00
C SER A 39 -1.99 -3.47 -1.81
N PHE A 40 -1.41 -4.25 -0.91
CA PHE A 40 -0.62 -3.72 0.20
C PHE A 40 0.60 -2.94 -0.31
N ILE A 41 1.34 -3.51 -1.26
CA ILE A 41 2.51 -2.85 -1.88
C ILE A 41 2.08 -1.60 -2.65
N ASP A 42 0.97 -1.66 -3.40
CA ASP A 42 0.43 -0.51 -4.15
C ASP A 42 0.13 0.68 -3.23
N GLN A 43 -0.44 0.44 -2.05
CA GLN A 43 -0.71 1.50 -1.08
C GLN A 43 0.55 2.18 -0.53
N ILE A 44 1.64 1.42 -0.41
CA ILE A 44 2.93 1.96 0.05
C ILE A 44 3.63 2.75 -1.06
N ILE A 45 3.55 2.28 -2.31
CA ILE A 45 4.32 2.85 -3.43
C ILE A 45 3.54 3.92 -4.19
N SER A 46 2.25 3.72 -4.45
CA SER A 46 1.48 4.58 -5.34
C SER A 46 1.08 5.91 -4.71
N ALA A 47 1.13 6.97 -5.52
CA ALA A 47 0.62 8.30 -5.17
C ALA A 47 -0.91 8.30 -5.30
N ASN A 48 -1.61 7.85 -4.27
CA ASN A 48 -3.07 7.87 -4.19
C ASN A 48 -3.55 9.06 -3.36
N PRO A 49 -4.77 9.59 -3.60
CA PRO A 49 -5.34 10.61 -2.73
C PRO A 49 -5.29 10.19 -1.25
N PRO A 50 -4.94 11.09 -0.33
CA PRO A 50 -4.68 12.52 -0.53
C PRO A 50 -3.22 12.87 -0.90
N GLU A 51 -2.32 11.95 -1.14
CA GLU A 51 -0.90 12.20 -1.42
C GLU A 51 -0.59 12.23 -2.93
N ILE A 52 -1.33 13.00 -3.72
CA ILE A 52 -1.13 13.09 -5.18
C ILE A 52 0.26 13.63 -5.58
N ASN A 53 0.84 14.46 -4.73
CA ASN A 53 2.17 15.06 -4.93
C ASN A 53 3.31 14.25 -4.28
N ARG A 54 3.09 12.98 -3.97
CA ARG A 54 4.01 12.13 -3.19
C ARG A 54 5.42 12.07 -3.77
N GLU A 55 5.56 12.05 -5.09
CA GLU A 55 6.85 11.95 -5.78
C GLU A 55 7.71 13.22 -5.63
N ARG A 56 7.08 14.40 -5.44
CA ARG A 56 7.77 15.67 -5.26
C ARG A 56 7.65 16.25 -3.85
N THR A 57 7.12 15.47 -2.91
CA THR A 57 7.04 15.84 -1.50
C THR A 57 8.12 15.15 -0.71
N LEU A 58 8.98 15.92 -0.05
CA LEU A 58 9.96 15.43 0.91
C LEU A 58 9.42 15.58 2.33
N ILE A 59 9.60 14.55 3.13
CA ILE A 59 9.27 14.54 4.55
C ILE A 59 10.59 14.61 5.33
N LEU A 60 10.69 15.59 6.19
CA LEU A 60 11.79 15.79 7.10
C LEU A 60 11.30 15.40 8.50
N ASP A 61 11.61 14.19 8.92
CA ASP A 61 11.19 13.63 10.19
C ASP A 61 12.37 13.27 11.11
N LYS A 62 13.61 13.45 10.62
CA LYS A 62 14.81 13.08 11.35
C LYS A 62 15.94 14.08 11.12
N VAL A 63 16.65 14.39 12.21
CA VAL A 63 17.92 15.12 12.20
C VAL A 63 18.98 14.31 12.93
N SER A 64 20.19 14.27 12.37
CA SER A 64 21.36 13.67 13.04
C SER A 64 22.19 14.77 13.66
N LEU A 65 22.41 14.69 14.96
CA LEU A 65 23.20 15.60 15.78
C LEU A 65 24.57 14.96 16.01
N TYR A 66 25.63 15.70 15.75
CA TYR A 66 26.99 15.25 16.02
C TYR A 66 27.58 16.09 17.15
N LYS A 67 28.05 15.41 18.19
CA LYS A 67 28.71 16.01 19.35
C LYS A 67 29.85 15.11 19.81
N ASP A 68 31.04 15.65 19.96
CA ASP A 68 32.24 14.90 20.42
C ASP A 68 32.46 13.57 19.64
N GLY A 69 32.24 13.60 18.32
CA GLY A 69 32.34 12.43 17.43
C GLY A 69 31.21 11.39 17.56
N LYS A 70 30.22 11.63 18.44
CA LYS A 70 29.02 10.76 18.57
C LYS A 70 27.87 11.30 17.72
N LYS A 71 27.17 10.37 17.06
CA LYS A 71 25.94 10.66 16.31
C LYS A 71 24.74 10.30 17.16
N THR A 72 23.79 11.23 17.30
CA THR A 72 22.47 11.01 17.91
C THR A 72 21.41 11.42 16.91
N ASP A 73 20.45 10.57 16.70
CA ASP A 73 19.31 10.86 15.81
C ASP A 73 18.11 11.32 16.65
N ALA A 74 17.48 12.41 16.23
CA ALA A 74 16.32 13.00 16.91
C ALA A 74 15.26 13.49 15.93
N ILE A 75 14.04 13.66 16.41
CA ILE A 75 12.98 14.40 15.69
C ILE A 75 13.22 15.89 15.94
N PRO A 76 13.14 16.77 14.93
CA PRO A 76 13.38 18.20 15.12
C PRO A 76 12.27 18.89 15.90
N SER A 77 12.61 20.04 16.50
CA SER A 77 11.64 20.95 17.11
C SER A 77 11.00 21.86 16.05
N LEU A 78 9.82 22.39 16.35
CA LEU A 78 9.14 23.32 15.46
C LEU A 78 9.96 24.61 15.24
N SER A 79 10.52 25.17 16.31
CA SER A 79 11.36 26.37 16.23
C SER A 79 12.60 26.18 15.36
N PHE A 80 13.27 25.02 15.50
CA PHE A 80 14.39 24.66 14.64
C PHE A 80 13.99 24.58 13.17
N LEU A 81 12.86 23.93 12.86
CA LEU A 81 12.34 23.83 11.50
C LEU A 81 11.99 25.22 10.95
N GLN A 82 11.20 26.02 11.67
CA GLN A 82 10.79 27.35 11.22
C GLN A 82 11.98 28.29 10.99
N LYS A 83 13.00 28.23 11.86
CA LYS A 83 14.19 29.06 11.72
C LYS A 83 15.01 28.71 10.48
N ASN A 84 15.17 27.41 10.18
CA ASN A 84 16.12 26.97 9.19
C ASN A 84 15.53 26.66 7.81
N ILE A 85 14.23 26.28 7.72
CA ILE A 85 13.65 25.82 6.45
C ILE A 85 12.51 26.72 5.92
N ARG A 86 12.02 27.69 6.69
CA ARG A 86 10.84 28.51 6.35
C ARG A 86 10.87 29.12 4.94
N ASN A 87 12.04 29.52 4.45
CA ASN A 87 12.20 30.31 3.21
C ASN A 87 13.07 29.55 2.18
N LEU A 88 12.84 28.25 1.97
CA LEU A 88 13.52 27.52 0.91
C LEU A 88 13.02 27.97 -0.45
N GLN A 89 13.93 28.34 -1.35
CA GLN A 89 13.57 28.84 -2.68
C GLN A 89 13.16 27.72 -3.65
N SER A 90 13.68 26.51 -3.42
CA SER A 90 13.38 25.32 -4.22
C SER A 90 12.04 24.66 -3.90
N THR A 91 11.35 25.11 -2.83
CA THR A 91 10.04 24.62 -2.43
C THR A 91 8.91 25.56 -2.84
N GLU A 92 7.77 24.99 -3.19
CA GLU A 92 6.52 25.69 -3.43
C GLU A 92 5.81 26.02 -2.11
N THR A 93 5.73 25.02 -1.25
CA THR A 93 5.03 25.12 0.04
C THR A 93 5.73 24.24 1.07
N ILE A 94 5.70 24.68 2.33
CA ILE A 94 6.22 23.96 3.49
C ILE A 94 5.11 23.88 4.53
N SER A 95 4.89 22.69 5.07
CA SER A 95 3.97 22.44 6.17
C SER A 95 4.69 21.80 7.34
N TYR A 96 4.29 22.14 8.55
CA TYR A 96 4.79 21.57 9.79
C TYR A 96 3.70 20.73 10.44
N PHE A 97 4.07 19.55 10.94
CA PHE A 97 3.10 18.68 11.59
C PHE A 97 3.74 17.81 12.66
N THR A 98 2.93 17.41 13.64
CA THR A 98 3.22 16.33 14.56
C THR A 98 1.99 15.47 14.75
N SER A 99 2.17 14.19 15.05
CA SER A 99 1.06 13.28 15.32
C SER A 99 1.18 12.72 16.73
N ARG A 100 0.05 12.62 17.43
CA ARG A 100 -0.06 12.01 18.75
C ARG A 100 -1.29 11.13 18.81
N GLU A 101 -1.23 10.16 19.67
CA GLU A 101 -2.37 9.30 19.96
C GLU A 101 -3.14 9.83 21.15
N PHE A 102 -4.44 9.75 21.12
CA PHE A 102 -5.29 9.98 22.27
C PHE A 102 -6.39 8.92 22.37
N ILE A 103 -6.85 8.69 23.55
CA ILE A 103 -7.89 7.72 23.84
C ILE A 103 -9.16 8.48 24.21
N SER A 104 -10.28 8.07 23.61
CA SER A 104 -11.61 8.56 23.97
C SER A 104 -12.45 7.43 24.55
N PHE A 105 -13.34 7.80 25.46
CA PHE A 105 -14.33 6.90 26.03
C PHE A 105 -15.72 7.42 25.69
N LEU A 106 -16.48 6.65 24.94
CA LEU A 106 -17.84 7.04 24.53
C LEU A 106 -18.75 5.80 24.51
N ASN A 107 -19.94 5.92 25.11
CA ASN A 107 -20.95 4.86 25.14
C ASN A 107 -20.42 3.49 25.65
N GLY A 108 -19.57 3.51 26.69
CA GLY A 108 -18.98 2.29 27.26
C GLY A 108 -17.83 1.67 26.42
N LYS A 109 -17.42 2.31 25.33
CA LYS A 109 -16.33 1.84 24.46
C LYS A 109 -15.14 2.77 24.51
N THR A 110 -13.96 2.18 24.67
CA THR A 110 -12.67 2.87 24.60
C THR A 110 -12.15 2.76 23.16
N THR A 111 -11.73 3.87 22.57
CA THR A 111 -11.18 3.89 21.21
C THR A 111 -10.00 4.85 21.14
N GLY A 112 -8.91 4.40 20.53
CA GLY A 112 -7.75 5.23 20.23
C GLY A 112 -7.94 5.98 18.92
N HIS A 113 -7.43 7.19 18.90
CA HIS A 113 -7.47 8.09 17.74
C HIS A 113 -6.10 8.70 17.51
N VAL A 114 -5.76 8.91 16.25
CA VAL A 114 -4.57 9.67 15.84
C VAL A 114 -4.96 11.14 15.68
N LEU A 115 -4.28 12.01 16.41
CA LEU A 115 -4.42 13.47 16.36
C LEU A 115 -3.22 14.07 15.64
N LYS A 116 -3.45 14.85 14.62
CA LYS A 116 -2.42 15.57 13.89
C LYS A 116 -2.54 17.08 14.11
N PHE A 117 -1.50 17.66 14.67
CA PHE A 117 -1.31 19.09 14.76
C PHE A 117 -0.60 19.56 13.50
N THR A 118 -1.20 20.48 12.75
CA THR A 118 -0.63 20.95 11.47
C THR A 118 -1.02 22.39 11.16
N ASP A 119 -0.51 22.91 10.04
CA ASP A 119 -0.78 24.27 9.55
C ASP A 119 -1.72 24.27 8.34
N GLU A 120 -2.05 25.45 7.84
CA GLU A 120 -2.90 25.64 6.65
C GLU A 120 -2.24 25.14 5.36
N ASN A 121 -0.92 25.05 5.34
CA ASN A 121 -0.18 24.61 4.17
C ASN A 121 -0.27 23.10 3.95
N PHE A 122 -0.56 22.34 5.01
CA PHE A 122 -0.83 20.90 4.91
C PHE A 122 -1.89 20.60 3.86
N TRP A 123 -2.98 21.37 3.85
CA TRP A 123 -4.10 21.20 2.92
C TRP A 123 -3.76 21.59 1.48
N LYS A 124 -2.70 22.40 1.27
CA LYS A 124 -2.21 22.75 -0.08
C LYS A 124 -1.28 21.67 -0.66
N ILE A 125 -0.55 20.97 0.22
CA ILE A 125 0.34 19.87 -0.20
C ILE A 125 -0.46 18.59 -0.47
N THR A 126 -1.51 18.38 0.31
CA THR A 126 -2.38 17.20 0.27
C THR A 126 -3.69 17.53 -0.44
N ASP A 127 -4.25 16.53 -1.12
CA ASP A 127 -5.52 16.65 -1.85
C ASP A 127 -6.59 15.82 -1.16
N PHE A 128 -7.00 16.26 0.03
CA PHE A 128 -8.08 15.63 0.76
C PHE A 128 -9.45 15.90 0.12
N GLU A 129 -10.24 14.88 -0.08
CA GLU A 129 -11.64 15.02 -0.45
C GLU A 129 -12.46 15.35 0.79
N PHE A 130 -13.01 16.59 0.82
CA PHE A 130 -13.92 17.01 1.87
C PHE A 130 -15.33 16.55 1.54
N THR A 131 -15.90 15.74 2.42
CA THR A 131 -17.30 15.32 2.32
C THR A 131 -18.23 16.34 2.94
N GLU A 132 -17.76 17.10 3.93
CA GLU A 132 -18.49 18.20 4.58
C GLU A 132 -17.52 19.34 4.95
N GLY A 133 -18.01 20.58 4.86
CA GLY A 133 -17.27 21.74 5.35
C GLY A 133 -16.00 22.07 4.57
N LYS A 134 -14.95 22.47 5.28
CA LYS A 134 -13.69 22.95 4.69
C LYS A 134 -12.48 22.81 5.62
N ALA A 135 -11.28 22.98 5.06
CA ALA A 135 -10.02 23.09 5.79
C ALA A 135 -9.98 24.38 6.67
N PHE A 136 -9.18 24.33 7.73
CA PHE A 136 -8.81 25.57 8.44
C PHE A 136 -7.75 26.34 7.65
N HIS A 137 -7.77 27.66 7.79
CA HIS A 137 -6.90 28.59 7.09
C HIS A 137 -5.90 29.26 8.06
N LEU A 138 -5.08 30.15 7.53
CA LEU A 138 -4.05 30.85 8.28
C LEU A 138 -4.61 31.63 9.51
N ASN A 139 -5.83 32.16 9.43
CA ASN A 139 -6.41 32.88 10.53
C ASN A 139 -6.71 32.03 11.75
N GLU A 140 -7.29 30.82 11.52
CA GLU A 140 -7.55 29.86 12.57
C GLU A 140 -6.23 29.34 13.19
N VAL A 141 -5.21 29.13 12.36
CA VAL A 141 -3.88 28.72 12.84
C VAL A 141 -3.23 29.82 13.67
N LYS A 142 -3.21 31.07 13.21
CA LYS A 142 -2.60 32.20 13.95
C LYS A 142 -3.27 32.48 15.26
N ASN A 143 -4.60 32.41 15.30
CA ASN A 143 -5.38 32.69 16.48
C ASN A 143 -5.46 31.56 17.49
N GLY A 144 -4.84 30.41 17.21
CA GLY A 144 -4.96 29.21 18.05
C GLY A 144 -6.40 28.73 18.20
N ALA A 145 -7.20 28.88 17.13
CA ALA A 145 -8.60 28.52 17.16
C ALA A 145 -8.76 27.00 17.37
N ARG A 146 -9.61 26.62 18.32
CA ARG A 146 -9.91 25.20 18.61
C ARG A 146 -10.91 24.65 17.61
N VAL A 147 -10.48 24.57 16.35
CA VAL A 147 -11.23 23.96 15.24
C VAL A 147 -10.59 22.63 14.85
N ALA A 148 -11.41 21.72 14.33
CA ALA A 148 -10.96 20.40 13.90
C ALA A 148 -11.53 20.05 12.53
N VAL A 149 -10.70 19.41 11.70
CA VAL A 149 -11.14 18.61 10.56
C VAL A 149 -11.02 17.15 10.99
N ILE A 150 -12.07 16.37 10.78
CA ILE A 150 -12.15 14.98 11.24
C ILE A 150 -12.31 14.01 10.07
N SER A 151 -11.89 12.77 10.24
CA SER A 151 -12.16 11.71 9.27
C SER A 151 -13.62 11.24 9.35
N GLU A 152 -14.13 10.63 8.28
CA GLU A 152 -15.47 9.99 8.28
C GLU A 152 -15.60 8.95 9.41
N LYS A 153 -14.54 8.20 9.69
CA LYS A 153 -14.48 7.26 10.81
C LYS A 153 -14.71 7.96 12.15
N THR A 154 -14.08 9.09 12.37
CA THR A 154 -14.23 9.89 13.60
C THR A 154 -15.63 10.51 13.69
N LYS A 155 -16.19 10.97 12.54
CA LYS A 155 -17.57 11.43 12.45
C LYS A 155 -18.53 10.33 12.91
N ALA A 156 -18.42 9.13 12.34
CA ALA A 156 -19.26 7.99 12.71
C ALA A 156 -19.16 7.65 14.20
N TYR A 157 -17.96 7.72 14.79
CA TYR A 157 -17.73 7.42 16.19
C TYR A 157 -18.37 8.44 17.15
N PHE A 158 -18.14 9.75 16.94
CA PHE A 158 -18.61 10.79 17.87
C PHE A 158 -20.03 11.28 17.59
N PHE A 159 -20.49 11.19 16.34
CA PHE A 159 -21.75 11.83 15.90
C PHE A 159 -22.76 10.85 15.26
N ASN A 160 -22.48 9.53 15.27
CA ASN A 160 -23.36 8.48 14.71
C ASN A 160 -23.82 8.81 13.28
N GLU A 161 -22.91 9.27 12.43
CA GLU A 161 -23.15 9.67 11.03
C GLU A 161 -24.05 10.91 10.83
N HIS A 162 -24.56 11.52 11.93
CA HIS A 162 -25.29 12.77 11.84
C HIS A 162 -24.35 13.93 11.48
N ASP A 163 -24.95 15.04 11.10
CA ASP A 163 -24.23 16.28 10.79
C ASP A 163 -23.22 16.62 11.89
N ALA A 164 -21.95 16.72 11.53
CA ALA A 164 -20.88 16.98 12.48
C ALA A 164 -20.44 18.47 12.52
N LEU A 165 -20.73 19.22 11.43
CA LEU A 165 -20.32 20.60 11.30
C LEU A 165 -20.86 21.47 12.42
N GLY A 166 -20.01 22.32 12.98
CA GLY A 166 -20.33 23.24 14.08
C GLY A 166 -20.49 22.57 15.45
N LYS A 167 -20.54 21.24 15.53
CA LYS A 167 -20.59 20.51 16.81
C LYS A 167 -19.21 20.46 17.45
N THR A 168 -19.20 20.31 18.78
CA THR A 168 -17.95 20.22 19.55
C THR A 168 -17.78 18.82 20.12
N PHE A 169 -16.53 18.37 20.21
CA PHE A 169 -16.16 17.12 20.87
C PHE A 169 -14.87 17.31 21.67
N PRO A 170 -14.62 16.48 22.69
CA PRO A 170 -13.46 16.61 23.57
C PRO A 170 -12.24 15.92 22.96
N ILE A 171 -11.08 16.59 22.99
CA ILE A 171 -9.76 16.02 22.71
C ILE A 171 -8.85 16.40 23.88
N GLN A 172 -8.35 15.42 24.61
CA GLN A 172 -7.44 15.62 25.75
C GLN A 172 -7.92 16.71 26.75
N GLY A 173 -9.22 16.75 27.05
CA GLY A 173 -9.82 17.71 27.98
C GLY A 173 -10.17 19.09 27.38
N LEU A 174 -9.79 19.38 26.13
CA LEU A 174 -10.16 20.59 25.41
C LEU A 174 -11.31 20.31 24.43
N ARG A 175 -12.18 21.29 24.22
CA ARG A 175 -13.26 21.18 23.25
C ARG A 175 -12.85 21.79 21.92
N TYR A 176 -13.06 21.03 20.83
CA TYR A 176 -12.81 21.46 19.45
C TYR A 176 -14.11 21.47 18.66
N THR A 177 -14.28 22.49 17.82
CA THR A 177 -15.43 22.62 16.92
C THR A 177 -15.11 22.00 15.57
N VAL A 178 -15.93 21.08 15.08
CA VAL A 178 -15.77 20.48 13.76
C VAL A 178 -16.10 21.50 12.67
N ILE A 179 -15.17 21.75 11.75
CA ILE A 179 -15.36 22.64 10.61
C ILE A 179 -15.28 21.93 9.26
N GLY A 180 -14.83 20.68 9.25
CA GLY A 180 -14.77 19.88 8.03
C GLY A 180 -14.70 18.38 8.34
N VAL A 181 -15.15 17.59 7.39
CA VAL A 181 -15.05 16.13 7.38
C VAL A 181 -14.35 15.70 6.09
N VAL A 182 -13.37 14.84 6.20
CA VAL A 182 -12.58 14.33 5.07
C VAL A 182 -12.68 12.82 4.95
N LYS A 183 -12.54 12.31 3.73
CA LYS A 183 -12.31 10.87 3.52
C LYS A 183 -11.04 10.43 4.26
N SER A 184 -11.09 9.26 4.86
CA SER A 184 -9.94 8.70 5.57
C SER A 184 -8.79 8.44 4.61
N ALA A 185 -7.59 8.89 4.96
CA ALA A 185 -6.36 8.51 4.25
C ALA A 185 -5.97 7.07 4.59
N SER A 186 -5.09 6.46 3.81
CA SER A 186 -4.52 5.16 4.14
C SER A 186 -3.74 5.22 5.46
N PRO A 187 -3.95 4.28 6.40
CA PRO A 187 -3.18 4.21 7.65
C PRO A 187 -1.66 4.06 7.47
N PHE A 188 -1.24 3.62 6.29
CA PHE A 188 0.19 3.51 5.91
C PHE A 188 0.79 4.82 5.42
N SER A 189 -0.02 5.88 5.30
CA SER A 189 0.40 7.19 4.86
C SER A 189 0.84 8.08 6.03
N LYS A 190 1.89 8.86 5.83
CA LYS A 190 2.33 9.87 6.81
C LYS A 190 1.31 11.01 7.01
N VAL A 191 0.38 11.19 6.07
CA VAL A 191 -0.67 12.20 6.18
C VAL A 191 -1.91 11.69 6.92
N TYR A 192 -2.00 10.38 7.20
CA TYR A 192 -3.10 9.78 7.94
C TYR A 192 -3.28 10.43 9.33
N SER A 193 -4.52 10.68 9.67
CA SER A 193 -4.97 10.99 11.01
C SER A 193 -6.49 10.84 11.12
N ASP A 194 -6.98 10.62 12.33
CA ASP A 194 -8.41 10.63 12.63
C ASP A 194 -8.94 12.05 12.81
N VAL A 195 -8.07 12.94 13.34
CA VAL A 195 -8.39 14.34 13.65
C VAL A 195 -7.22 15.24 13.29
N TYR A 196 -7.49 16.36 12.64
CA TYR A 196 -6.52 17.39 12.26
C TYR A 196 -6.89 18.72 12.96
N VAL A 197 -5.92 19.32 13.65
CA VAL A 197 -6.10 20.58 14.37
C VAL A 197 -4.95 21.56 14.10
N PRO A 198 -5.13 22.88 14.26
CA PRO A 198 -4.06 23.85 14.18
C PRO A 198 -2.93 23.55 15.16
N TYR A 199 -1.67 23.55 14.70
CA TYR A 199 -0.52 23.24 15.56
C TYR A 199 -0.37 24.21 16.73
N THR A 200 -0.87 25.42 16.61
CA THR A 200 -0.86 26.44 17.67
C THR A 200 -1.73 26.08 18.87
N THR A 201 -2.60 25.09 18.73
CA THR A 201 -3.39 24.53 19.85
C THR A 201 -2.65 23.44 20.62
N ASP A 202 -1.43 23.08 20.21
CA ASP A 202 -0.59 22.09 20.91
C ASP A 202 0.01 22.69 22.17
N ILE A 203 -0.48 22.25 23.33
CA ILE A 203 -0.02 22.70 24.64
C ILE A 203 1.46 22.37 24.94
N ASN A 204 2.03 21.39 24.23
CA ASN A 204 3.42 20.95 24.44
C ASN A 204 4.44 21.72 23.57
N ILE A 205 4.01 22.60 22.69
CA ILE A 205 4.90 23.40 21.84
C ILE A 205 5.95 24.17 22.66
N GLN A 206 5.52 24.80 23.76
CA GLN A 206 6.38 25.65 24.59
C GLN A 206 7.46 24.88 25.36
N LEU A 207 7.28 23.59 25.59
CA LEU A 207 8.23 22.76 26.32
C LEU A 207 9.47 22.36 25.51
N THR A 208 9.37 22.39 24.16
CA THR A 208 10.41 21.92 23.25
C THR A 208 11.07 23.04 22.44
N ASP A 209 10.71 24.31 22.68
CA ASP A 209 10.98 25.42 21.74
C ASP A 209 12.43 25.95 21.74
N LYS A 210 13.30 25.50 22.65
CA LYS A 210 14.68 25.99 22.76
C LYS A 210 15.76 25.02 22.26
N ALA A 211 15.39 23.79 21.92
CA ALA A 211 16.32 22.75 21.50
C ALA A 211 16.16 22.43 19.99
N VAL A 212 17.16 21.77 19.43
CA VAL A 212 17.04 21.16 18.08
C VAL A 212 16.04 20.01 18.10
N GLU A 213 16.05 19.27 19.18
CA GLU A 213 15.19 18.11 19.42
C GLU A 213 13.76 18.54 19.80
N GLY A 214 12.80 17.84 19.24
CA GLY A 214 11.38 18.07 19.49
C GLY A 214 10.53 16.92 18.99
N THR A 215 9.34 17.24 18.49
CA THR A 215 8.36 16.24 18.04
C THR A 215 7.73 16.58 16.69
N TYR A 216 8.26 17.59 16.00
CA TYR A 216 7.67 18.10 14.77
C TYR A 216 8.41 17.60 13.52
N ASN A 217 7.64 17.37 12.48
CA ASN A 217 8.10 17.01 11.15
C ASN A 217 7.79 18.16 10.18
N ALA A 218 8.45 18.17 9.02
CA ALA A 218 8.08 19.08 7.94
C ALA A 218 7.80 18.31 6.66
N MET A 219 6.79 18.76 5.93
CA MET A 219 6.51 18.39 4.54
C MET A 219 6.95 19.51 3.63
N LEU A 220 7.76 19.19 2.63
CA LEU A 220 8.38 20.11 1.69
C LEU A 220 7.90 19.77 0.28
N LEU A 221 6.97 20.55 -0.28
CA LEU A 221 6.54 20.39 -1.66
C LEU A 221 7.55 21.07 -2.57
N ALA A 222 8.28 20.32 -3.38
CA ALA A 222 9.24 20.86 -4.32
C ALA A 222 8.55 21.54 -5.52
N LYS A 223 9.12 22.65 -6.02
CA LYS A 223 8.63 23.34 -7.22
C LYS A 223 8.76 22.47 -8.48
N THR A 224 9.74 21.60 -8.51
CA THR A 224 10.04 20.71 -9.63
C THR A 224 10.27 19.28 -9.12
N ASN A 225 10.23 18.31 -10.03
CA ASN A 225 10.54 16.91 -9.68
C ASN A 225 12.05 16.69 -9.38
N ASP A 226 12.91 17.70 -9.55
CA ASP A 226 14.34 17.61 -9.18
C ASP A 226 14.54 17.86 -7.68
N LEU A 227 14.32 16.82 -6.90
CA LEU A 227 14.47 16.83 -5.45
C LEU A 227 15.92 17.09 -4.99
N ARG A 228 16.92 16.91 -5.87
CA ARG A 228 18.32 17.17 -5.56
C ARG A 228 18.55 18.65 -5.23
N LYS A 229 17.83 19.56 -5.88
CA LYS A 229 17.89 21.01 -5.59
C LYS A 229 17.43 21.33 -4.19
N VAL A 230 16.31 20.74 -3.75
CA VAL A 230 15.78 20.94 -2.39
C VAL A 230 16.78 20.40 -1.36
N ARG A 231 17.34 19.23 -1.58
CA ARG A 231 18.33 18.63 -0.68
C ARG A 231 19.64 19.43 -0.64
N ALA A 232 20.10 19.94 -1.77
CA ALA A 232 21.29 20.78 -1.82
C ALA A 232 21.09 22.08 -1.05
N GLU A 233 19.93 22.72 -1.21
CA GLU A 233 19.59 23.94 -0.45
C GLU A 233 19.44 23.66 1.05
N LEU A 234 18.81 22.52 1.44
CA LEU A 234 18.76 22.09 2.84
C LEU A 234 20.17 21.89 3.42
N ARG A 235 21.05 21.16 2.72
CA ARG A 235 22.42 20.92 3.16
C ARG A 235 23.21 22.22 3.30
N SER A 236 23.07 23.18 2.37
CA SER A 236 23.79 24.46 2.43
C SER A 236 23.36 25.29 3.63
N ARG A 237 22.07 25.30 3.97
CA ARG A 237 21.54 26.05 5.13
C ARG A 237 21.90 25.41 6.46
N MET A 238 22.04 24.08 6.51
CA MET A 238 22.37 23.35 7.75
C MET A 238 23.87 23.26 8.03
N ASN A 239 24.73 23.48 7.04
CA ASN A 239 26.19 23.56 7.23
C ASN A 239 26.67 24.85 7.96
N ILE A 240 25.75 25.68 8.43
CA ILE A 240 26.07 26.86 9.21
C ILE A 240 26.50 26.41 10.62
N LYS A 241 27.80 26.40 10.82
CA LYS A 241 28.55 25.95 12.02
C LYS A 241 28.18 26.63 13.35
N ASN A 242 27.17 27.49 13.46
CA ASN A 242 26.98 28.34 14.64
C ASN A 242 25.54 28.50 15.13
N THR A 243 24.61 27.57 14.87
CA THR A 243 23.22 27.85 15.22
C THR A 243 22.80 27.29 16.59
N VAL A 244 23.55 26.36 17.17
CA VAL A 244 23.25 25.78 18.49
C VAL A 244 24.54 25.50 19.24
N SER A 245 24.76 26.18 20.35
CA SER A 245 25.97 26.10 21.20
C SER A 245 26.23 24.71 21.82
N ALA A 246 25.34 23.74 21.57
CA ALA A 246 25.38 22.42 22.23
C ALA A 246 25.81 21.26 21.31
N VAL A 247 25.94 21.47 19.99
CA VAL A 247 26.28 20.41 19.02
C VAL A 247 27.26 20.93 17.96
N ASP A 248 28.17 20.06 17.51
CA ASP A 248 29.22 20.40 16.54
C ASP A 248 28.66 20.57 15.13
N SER A 249 27.70 19.72 14.75
CA SER A 249 27.01 19.82 13.46
C SER A 249 25.65 19.12 13.48
N VAL A 250 24.77 19.57 12.56
CA VAL A 250 23.43 19.01 12.38
C VAL A 250 23.29 18.57 10.91
N LYS A 251 22.95 17.30 10.68
CA LYS A 251 22.60 16.79 9.36
C LYS A 251 21.11 16.54 9.28
N VAL A 252 20.46 17.07 8.27
CA VAL A 252 19.00 16.95 8.07
C VAL A 252 18.73 15.89 7.03
N HIS A 253 17.75 15.05 7.32
CA HIS A 253 17.30 13.98 6.45
C HIS A 253 15.90 14.31 5.92
N ALA A 254 15.80 14.49 4.60
CA ALA A 254 14.54 14.75 3.92
C ALA A 254 14.34 13.72 2.79
N PHE A 255 13.32 12.89 2.93
CA PHE A 255 13.05 11.77 2.06
C PHE A 255 11.63 11.78 1.55
N THR A 256 11.40 11.24 0.35
CA THR A 256 10.06 10.91 -0.11
C THR A 256 9.51 9.73 0.70
N SER A 257 8.20 9.52 0.67
CA SER A 257 7.59 8.36 1.35
C SER A 257 8.15 7.03 0.86
N LEU A 258 8.48 6.93 -0.44
CA LEU A 258 9.12 5.75 -1.03
C LEU A 258 10.54 5.55 -0.52
N GLU A 259 11.31 6.63 -0.39
CA GLU A 259 12.66 6.59 0.18
C GLU A 259 12.65 6.19 1.65
N GLN A 260 11.69 6.67 2.43
CA GLN A 260 11.53 6.27 3.83
C GLN A 260 11.22 4.78 3.97
N PHE A 261 10.33 4.25 3.11
CA PHE A 261 10.05 2.82 3.06
C PHE A 261 11.31 2.01 2.69
N SER A 262 12.08 2.50 1.71
CA SER A 262 13.35 1.88 1.31
C SER A 262 14.37 1.85 2.45
N LYS A 263 14.45 2.90 3.27
CA LYS A 263 15.35 2.97 4.44
C LYS A 263 14.93 2.01 5.55
N SER A 264 13.64 1.88 5.81
CA SER A 264 13.11 0.94 6.81
C SER A 264 13.49 -0.51 6.53
N SER A 265 13.77 -0.84 5.26
CA SER A 265 14.22 -2.16 4.83
C SER A 265 15.74 -2.28 4.66
N SER A 266 16.52 -1.21 4.89
CA SER A 266 17.98 -1.19 4.76
C SER A 266 18.66 -1.14 6.13
N PHE A 267 19.77 -1.88 6.27
CA PHE A 267 20.61 -1.84 7.48
C PHE A 267 21.49 -0.58 7.57
N ASN A 268 21.52 0.28 6.53
CA ASN A 268 22.27 1.53 6.49
C ASN A 268 21.33 2.74 6.58
N ASP A 269 21.45 3.52 7.67
CA ASP A 269 20.55 4.61 8.04
C ASP A 269 20.70 5.91 7.22
N ASP A 270 21.76 6.08 6.44
CA ASP A 270 22.11 7.40 5.92
C ASP A 270 21.66 7.69 4.49
N GLU A 271 21.47 6.68 3.62
CA GLU A 271 21.00 6.89 2.24
C GLU A 271 19.96 5.84 1.80
N PRO A 272 18.94 6.24 1.04
CA PRO A 272 17.96 5.29 0.53
C PRO A 272 18.57 4.38 -0.53
N GLU A 273 18.51 3.08 -0.31
CA GLU A 273 19.02 2.07 -1.24
C GLU A 273 17.87 1.46 -2.06
N TYR A 274 17.33 2.24 -3.00
CA TYR A 274 16.23 1.79 -3.87
C TYR A 274 16.48 0.43 -4.53
N GLY A 275 17.72 0.20 -4.98
CA GLY A 275 18.10 -1.05 -5.64
C GLY A 275 17.89 -2.25 -4.73
N LYS A 276 18.35 -2.19 -3.49
CA LYS A 276 18.21 -3.29 -2.53
C LYS A 276 16.75 -3.51 -2.14
N THR A 277 16.01 -2.43 -1.88
CA THR A 277 14.58 -2.54 -1.55
C THR A 277 13.77 -3.11 -2.70
N ALA A 278 14.02 -2.64 -3.94
CA ALA A 278 13.36 -3.18 -5.12
C ALA A 278 13.70 -4.67 -5.33
N ILE A 279 14.94 -5.09 -5.07
CA ILE A 279 15.35 -6.49 -5.13
C ILE A 279 14.62 -7.30 -4.05
N VAL A 280 14.59 -6.85 -2.79
CA VAL A 280 13.92 -7.56 -1.70
C VAL A 280 12.43 -7.70 -1.97
N VAL A 281 11.75 -6.61 -2.33
CA VAL A 281 10.33 -6.63 -2.69
C VAL A 281 10.11 -7.52 -3.92
N GLY A 282 10.97 -7.44 -4.93
CA GLY A 282 10.92 -8.30 -6.10
C GLY A 282 11.09 -9.78 -5.77
N ILE A 283 12.03 -10.15 -4.91
CA ILE A 283 12.22 -11.53 -4.44
C ILE A 283 10.98 -12.03 -3.71
N ILE A 284 10.43 -11.22 -2.81
CA ILE A 284 9.22 -11.57 -2.07
C ILE A 284 8.05 -11.79 -3.03
N LEU A 285 7.84 -10.90 -4.00
CA LEU A 285 6.81 -11.05 -5.04
C LEU A 285 7.00 -12.33 -5.85
N VAL A 286 8.23 -12.62 -6.29
CA VAL A 286 8.55 -13.84 -7.04
C VAL A 286 8.29 -15.08 -6.19
N LEU A 287 8.68 -15.11 -4.92
CA LEU A 287 8.41 -16.23 -4.02
C LEU A 287 6.91 -16.45 -3.83
N PHE A 288 6.14 -15.40 -3.61
CA PHE A 288 4.68 -15.48 -3.52
C PHE A 288 4.03 -15.95 -4.82
N MET A 289 4.61 -15.66 -5.99
CA MET A 289 4.15 -16.13 -7.28
C MET A 289 4.58 -17.57 -7.58
N LEU A 290 5.75 -18.01 -7.10
CA LEU A 290 6.29 -19.35 -7.37
C LEU A 290 5.48 -20.48 -6.69
N ILE A 291 5.09 -20.30 -5.43
CA ILE A 291 4.32 -21.31 -4.68
C ILE A 291 3.05 -21.72 -5.43
N PRO A 292 2.20 -20.77 -5.84
CA PRO A 292 1.01 -21.08 -6.61
C PRO A 292 1.31 -21.57 -8.03
N ALA A 293 2.36 -21.04 -8.67
CA ALA A 293 2.76 -21.50 -10.01
C ALA A 293 3.14 -22.98 -10.01
N ILE A 294 3.90 -23.43 -9.02
CA ILE A 294 4.25 -24.84 -8.84
C ILE A 294 2.99 -25.70 -8.62
N SER A 295 2.06 -25.21 -7.79
CA SER A 295 0.78 -25.89 -7.57
C SER A 295 -0.03 -26.02 -8.85
N LEU A 296 -0.09 -24.96 -9.67
CA LEU A 296 -0.76 -24.98 -10.98
C LEU A 296 -0.09 -25.96 -11.96
N VAL A 297 1.25 -26.00 -12.00
CA VAL A 297 1.98 -26.97 -12.84
C VAL A 297 1.62 -28.39 -12.43
N ASN A 298 1.66 -28.73 -11.14
CA ASN A 298 1.34 -30.05 -10.64
C ASN A 298 -0.10 -30.47 -10.97
N ILE A 299 -1.07 -29.58 -10.77
CA ILE A 299 -2.47 -29.83 -11.12
C ILE A 299 -2.63 -30.04 -12.63
N ASN A 300 -1.96 -29.22 -13.46
CA ASN A 300 -2.03 -29.35 -14.91
C ASN A 300 -1.37 -30.65 -15.40
N VAL A 301 -0.22 -31.05 -14.84
CA VAL A 301 0.46 -32.33 -15.19
C VAL A 301 -0.44 -33.50 -14.87
N THR A 302 -1.01 -33.54 -13.67
CA THR A 302 -1.92 -34.64 -13.26
C THR A 302 -3.14 -34.72 -14.17
N ARG A 303 -3.77 -33.57 -14.46
CA ARG A 303 -4.95 -33.49 -15.32
C ARG A 303 -4.70 -33.92 -16.75
N ILE A 304 -3.53 -33.57 -17.31
CA ILE A 304 -3.13 -33.98 -18.66
C ILE A 304 -2.78 -35.46 -18.66
N GLY A 305 -2.11 -35.97 -17.63
CA GLY A 305 -1.81 -37.40 -17.48
C GLY A 305 -3.05 -38.30 -17.55
N GLU A 306 -4.14 -37.89 -16.86
CA GLU A 306 -5.42 -38.64 -16.90
C GLU A 306 -6.12 -38.63 -18.26
N ARG A 307 -5.71 -37.75 -19.18
CA ARG A 307 -6.23 -37.66 -20.55
C ARG A 307 -5.29 -38.28 -21.59
N ALA A 308 -4.21 -38.92 -21.16
CA ALA A 308 -3.23 -39.52 -22.06
C ALA A 308 -3.90 -40.47 -23.06
N GLU A 309 -4.82 -41.31 -22.57
CA GLU A 309 -5.58 -42.26 -23.42
C GLU A 309 -6.46 -41.52 -24.45
N GLU A 310 -7.19 -40.49 -24.03
CA GLU A 310 -8.04 -39.70 -24.94
C GLU A 310 -7.20 -38.99 -26.00
N ILE A 311 -6.03 -38.45 -25.63
CA ILE A 311 -5.07 -37.84 -26.56
C ILE A 311 -4.50 -38.90 -27.51
N GLY A 312 -4.16 -40.07 -27.01
CA GLY A 312 -3.69 -41.19 -27.82
C GLY A 312 -4.70 -41.62 -28.88
N VAL A 313 -5.98 -41.78 -28.51
CA VAL A 313 -7.06 -42.09 -29.44
C VAL A 313 -7.23 -41.02 -30.51
N ARG A 314 -7.24 -39.73 -30.13
CA ARG A 314 -7.35 -38.64 -31.09
C ARG A 314 -6.17 -38.55 -32.07
N LYS A 315 -4.96 -38.87 -31.61
CA LYS A 315 -3.77 -38.96 -32.45
C LYS A 315 -3.85 -40.11 -33.46
N SER A 316 -4.37 -41.24 -33.05
CA SER A 316 -4.58 -42.39 -33.97
C SER A 316 -5.61 -42.11 -35.06
N PHE A 317 -6.55 -41.16 -34.79
CA PHE A 317 -7.49 -40.65 -35.79
C PHE A 317 -6.96 -39.42 -36.59
N GLY A 318 -5.64 -39.15 -36.51
CA GLY A 318 -5.00 -38.11 -37.33
C GLY A 318 -4.98 -36.71 -36.78
N ALA A 319 -5.28 -36.50 -35.50
CA ALA A 319 -5.14 -35.18 -34.86
C ALA A 319 -3.68 -34.76 -34.78
N THR A 320 -3.36 -33.55 -35.27
CA THR A 320 -2.00 -33.02 -35.21
C THR A 320 -1.64 -32.57 -33.79
N SER A 321 -0.36 -32.71 -33.42
CA SER A 321 0.15 -32.26 -32.12
C SER A 321 -0.17 -30.78 -31.82
N GLY A 322 -0.11 -29.91 -32.84
CA GLY A 322 -0.42 -28.51 -32.71
C GLY A 322 -1.89 -28.25 -32.33
N ASN A 323 -2.83 -28.97 -32.94
CA ASN A 323 -4.26 -28.82 -32.64
C ASN A 323 -4.58 -29.25 -31.19
N LEU A 324 -3.91 -30.28 -30.70
CA LEU A 324 -4.06 -30.76 -29.32
C LEU A 324 -3.49 -29.78 -28.30
N VAL A 325 -2.29 -29.24 -28.58
CA VAL A 325 -1.69 -28.19 -27.72
C VAL A 325 -2.58 -26.95 -27.66
N ASN A 326 -3.03 -26.44 -28.81
CA ASN A 326 -3.91 -25.27 -28.87
C ASN A 326 -5.21 -25.48 -28.08
N GLN A 327 -5.81 -26.68 -28.16
CA GLN A 327 -7.00 -27.01 -27.40
C GLN A 327 -6.72 -26.98 -25.88
N LEU A 328 -5.64 -27.60 -25.43
CA LEU A 328 -5.27 -27.66 -24.01
C LEU A 328 -4.92 -26.27 -23.45
N VAL A 329 -4.23 -25.44 -24.25
CA VAL A 329 -3.90 -24.07 -23.89
C VAL A 329 -5.16 -23.22 -23.74
N ILE A 330 -6.09 -23.26 -24.70
CA ILE A 330 -7.36 -22.54 -24.62
C ILE A 330 -8.17 -22.98 -23.40
N GLU A 331 -8.23 -24.26 -23.14
CA GLU A 331 -8.89 -24.81 -21.97
C GLU A 331 -8.28 -24.25 -20.65
N ASN A 332 -6.94 -24.22 -20.58
CA ASN A 332 -6.24 -23.69 -19.42
C ASN A 332 -6.49 -22.18 -19.24
N ILE A 333 -6.48 -21.39 -20.32
CA ILE A 333 -6.80 -19.95 -20.28
C ILE A 333 -8.21 -19.74 -19.72
N ILE A 334 -9.21 -20.49 -20.19
CA ILE A 334 -10.60 -20.33 -19.74
C ILE A 334 -10.72 -20.64 -18.24
N ILE A 335 -10.11 -21.73 -17.78
CA ILE A 335 -10.14 -22.09 -16.35
C ILE A 335 -9.40 -21.04 -15.51
N THR A 336 -8.27 -20.55 -16.00
CA THR A 336 -7.50 -19.49 -15.34
C THR A 336 -8.28 -18.18 -15.24
N LEU A 337 -9.02 -17.80 -16.29
CA LEU A 337 -9.89 -16.63 -16.26
C LEU A 337 -11.03 -16.79 -15.23
N ILE A 338 -11.71 -17.93 -15.23
CA ILE A 338 -12.80 -18.18 -14.27
C ILE A 338 -12.25 -18.19 -12.82
N GLY A 339 -11.19 -18.95 -12.57
CA GLY A 339 -10.53 -19.01 -11.26
C GLY A 339 -9.99 -17.65 -10.83
N GLY A 340 -9.47 -16.87 -11.81
CA GLY A 340 -9.01 -15.51 -11.61
C GLY A 340 -10.10 -14.56 -11.13
N LEU A 341 -11.23 -14.55 -11.79
CA LEU A 341 -12.38 -13.73 -11.41
C LEU A 341 -12.91 -14.09 -10.02
N ILE A 342 -12.97 -15.40 -9.72
CA ILE A 342 -13.35 -15.88 -8.37
C ILE A 342 -12.32 -15.40 -7.34
N GLY A 343 -11.03 -15.55 -7.63
CA GLY A 343 -9.93 -15.13 -6.75
C GLY A 343 -9.93 -13.63 -6.47
N LEU A 344 -10.24 -12.81 -7.47
CA LEU A 344 -10.40 -11.37 -7.30
C LEU A 344 -11.60 -11.03 -6.39
N GLY A 345 -12.73 -11.70 -6.55
CA GLY A 345 -13.86 -11.54 -5.64
C GLY A 345 -13.50 -11.94 -4.20
N LEU A 346 -12.80 -13.07 -4.05
CA LEU A 346 -12.31 -13.54 -2.75
C LEU A 346 -11.26 -12.58 -2.13
N SER A 347 -10.45 -11.89 -2.94
CA SER A 347 -9.44 -10.96 -2.43
C SER A 347 -10.04 -9.76 -1.72
N VAL A 348 -11.20 -9.26 -2.17
CA VAL A 348 -11.93 -8.19 -1.48
C VAL A 348 -12.35 -8.66 -0.08
N TYR A 349 -12.90 -9.85 0.01
CA TYR A 349 -13.30 -10.41 1.30
C TYR A 349 -12.07 -10.72 2.19
N ALA A 350 -11.02 -11.28 1.62
CA ALA A 350 -9.78 -11.59 2.34
C ALA A 350 -9.09 -10.33 2.87
N SER A 351 -9.13 -9.20 2.13
CA SER A 351 -8.58 -7.92 2.61
C SER A 351 -9.35 -7.40 3.83
N GLN A 352 -10.67 -7.53 3.86
CA GLN A 352 -11.49 -7.16 5.03
C GLN A 352 -11.21 -8.05 6.24
N LEU A 353 -11.06 -9.38 6.01
CA LEU A 353 -10.66 -10.30 7.07
C LEU A 353 -9.28 -9.97 7.64
N LEU A 354 -8.33 -9.58 6.78
CA LEU A 354 -6.98 -9.17 7.20
C LEU A 354 -7.05 -7.93 8.10
N VAL A 355 -7.82 -6.90 7.72
CA VAL A 355 -8.04 -5.71 8.56
C VAL A 355 -8.70 -6.10 9.89
N HIS A 356 -9.71 -6.96 9.86
CA HIS A 356 -10.35 -7.43 11.08
C HIS A 356 -9.36 -8.17 12.00
N PHE A 357 -8.52 -9.03 11.42
CA PHE A 357 -7.47 -9.75 12.14
C PHE A 357 -6.44 -8.79 12.76
N ILE A 358 -5.93 -7.81 11.99
CA ILE A 358 -5.02 -6.77 12.51
C ILE A 358 -5.67 -6.00 13.66
N ASN A 359 -6.92 -5.59 13.53
CA ASN A 359 -7.67 -4.89 14.57
C ASN A 359 -7.90 -5.73 15.85
N THR A 360 -7.69 -7.05 15.78
CA THR A 360 -7.76 -7.93 16.96
C THR A 360 -6.51 -7.79 17.83
N PHE A 361 -5.34 -7.51 17.21
CA PHE A 361 -4.09 -7.28 17.95
C PHE A 361 -3.99 -5.87 18.54
N ASP A 362 -4.61 -4.88 17.89
CA ASP A 362 -4.71 -3.52 18.42
C ASP A 362 -6.17 -3.05 18.44
N PRO A 363 -6.92 -3.42 19.48
CA PRO A 363 -8.33 -3.06 19.57
C PRO A 363 -8.58 -1.58 19.84
N LEU A 364 -7.55 -0.83 20.27
CA LEU A 364 -7.67 0.61 20.51
C LEU A 364 -7.55 1.41 19.21
N PHE A 365 -6.52 1.15 18.41
CA PHE A 365 -6.24 1.89 17.17
C PHE A 365 -6.69 1.11 15.92
N LYS A 366 -8.00 0.98 15.76
CA LYS A 366 -8.60 0.21 14.66
C LYS A 366 -8.37 0.87 13.30
N MET A 367 -7.84 0.10 12.38
CA MET A 367 -7.80 0.50 10.97
C MET A 367 -9.22 0.54 10.36
N PRO A 368 -9.52 1.50 9.48
CA PRO A 368 -10.74 1.46 8.68
C PRO A 368 -10.86 0.17 7.86
N THR A 369 -12.06 -0.36 7.71
CA THR A 369 -12.31 -1.61 6.97
C THR A 369 -11.99 -1.51 5.48
N ASP A 370 -12.03 -0.31 4.93
CA ASP A 370 -11.69 0.04 3.55
C ASP A 370 -10.21 0.41 3.34
N SER A 371 -9.35 0.15 4.33
CA SER A 371 -7.91 0.45 4.25
C SER A 371 -7.19 -0.25 3.09
N PHE A 372 -7.71 -1.40 2.62
CA PHE A 372 -7.16 -2.14 1.49
C PHE A 372 -8.08 -2.03 0.28
N ILE A 373 -8.07 -0.88 -0.38
CA ILE A 373 -8.78 -0.70 -1.65
C ILE A 373 -7.96 -1.34 -2.77
N ILE A 374 -8.57 -2.29 -3.49
CA ILE A 374 -7.95 -2.90 -4.66
C ILE A 374 -8.09 -1.94 -5.84
N SER A 375 -6.98 -1.35 -6.27
CA SER A 375 -6.96 -0.47 -7.44
C SER A 375 -7.14 -1.26 -8.75
N TRP A 376 -7.71 -0.63 -9.80
CA TRP A 376 -7.82 -1.22 -11.13
C TRP A 376 -6.46 -1.61 -11.73
N ARG A 377 -5.38 -0.92 -11.32
CA ARG A 377 -4.01 -1.24 -11.72
C ARG A 377 -3.56 -2.58 -11.15
N VAL A 378 -3.78 -2.79 -9.85
CA VAL A 378 -3.48 -4.07 -9.18
C VAL A 378 -4.32 -5.19 -9.78
N PHE A 379 -5.62 -4.95 -10.00
CA PHE A 379 -6.50 -5.90 -10.65
C PHE A 379 -5.96 -6.34 -12.02
N GLY A 380 -5.64 -5.38 -12.90
CA GLY A 380 -5.08 -5.67 -14.22
C GLY A 380 -3.74 -6.41 -14.17
N PHE A 381 -2.85 -6.00 -13.26
CA PHE A 381 -1.57 -6.67 -13.05
C PHE A 381 -1.74 -8.12 -12.57
N CYS A 382 -2.61 -8.37 -11.59
CA CYS A 382 -2.88 -9.70 -11.07
C CYS A 382 -3.52 -10.61 -12.12
N LEU A 383 -4.48 -10.09 -12.89
CA LEU A 383 -5.11 -10.83 -13.98
C LEU A 383 -4.11 -11.18 -15.08
N PHE A 384 -3.28 -10.23 -15.50
CA PHE A 384 -2.21 -10.47 -16.47
C PHE A 384 -1.20 -11.51 -15.98
N SER A 385 -0.73 -11.36 -14.74
CA SER A 385 0.21 -12.30 -14.12
C SER A 385 -0.39 -13.71 -14.04
N CYS A 386 -1.66 -13.82 -13.71
CA CYS A 386 -2.37 -15.09 -13.67
C CYS A 386 -2.45 -15.75 -15.05
N LEU A 387 -2.80 -14.98 -16.08
CA LEU A 387 -2.83 -15.51 -17.46
C LEU A 387 -1.45 -15.96 -17.91
N LEU A 388 -0.40 -15.19 -17.60
CA LEU A 388 0.98 -15.55 -17.90
C LEU A 388 1.39 -16.86 -17.22
N LEU A 389 1.14 -16.97 -15.92
CA LEU A 389 1.43 -18.19 -15.15
C LEU A 389 0.61 -19.38 -15.64
N GLY A 390 -0.66 -19.17 -15.95
CA GLY A 390 -1.55 -20.17 -16.54
C GLY A 390 -1.03 -20.68 -17.88
N LEU A 391 -0.55 -19.79 -18.75
CA LEU A 391 0.07 -20.16 -20.01
C LEU A 391 1.35 -20.98 -19.80
N ILE A 392 2.28 -20.49 -18.98
CA ILE A 392 3.56 -21.19 -18.72
C ILE A 392 3.29 -22.58 -18.12
N SER A 393 2.39 -22.67 -17.15
CA SER A 393 2.06 -23.94 -16.48
C SER A 393 1.31 -24.92 -17.36
N GLY A 394 0.58 -24.44 -18.37
CA GLY A 394 -0.21 -25.28 -19.29
C GLY A 394 0.53 -25.69 -20.57
N VAL A 395 1.36 -24.80 -21.12
CA VAL A 395 2.03 -25.04 -22.41
C VAL A 395 3.07 -26.15 -22.32
N TYR A 396 3.90 -26.15 -21.27
CA TYR A 396 4.96 -27.15 -21.13
C TYR A 396 4.42 -28.61 -21.03
N PRO A 397 3.46 -28.91 -20.14
CA PRO A 397 2.88 -30.25 -20.11
C PRO A 397 2.11 -30.61 -21.36
N ALA A 398 1.37 -29.68 -21.96
CA ALA A 398 0.65 -29.90 -23.21
C ALA A 398 1.60 -30.26 -24.36
N TRP A 399 2.72 -29.55 -24.47
CA TRP A 399 3.75 -29.81 -25.48
C TRP A 399 4.42 -31.19 -25.27
N LYS A 400 4.79 -31.53 -24.03
CA LYS A 400 5.37 -32.84 -23.68
C LYS A 400 4.44 -33.98 -24.06
N MET A 401 3.15 -33.88 -23.70
CA MET A 401 2.13 -34.88 -24.04
C MET A 401 1.84 -34.99 -25.54
N SER A 402 1.86 -33.84 -26.25
CA SER A 402 1.65 -33.85 -27.70
C SER A 402 2.73 -34.60 -28.47
N ARG A 403 3.91 -34.82 -27.89
CA ARG A 403 5.04 -35.57 -28.46
C ARG A 403 5.09 -37.04 -28.01
N MET A 404 4.21 -37.45 -27.09
CA MET A 404 4.16 -38.86 -26.66
C MET A 404 3.79 -39.79 -27.81
N ASN A 405 4.43 -40.96 -27.82
CA ASN A 405 4.14 -42.01 -28.79
C ASN A 405 2.76 -42.62 -28.50
N VAL A 406 1.94 -42.83 -29.53
CA VAL A 406 0.57 -43.35 -29.42
C VAL A 406 0.52 -44.67 -28.68
N ILE A 407 1.53 -45.55 -28.86
CA ILE A 407 1.61 -46.88 -28.23
C ILE A 407 1.74 -46.76 -26.71
N TYR A 408 2.55 -45.80 -26.21
CA TYR A 408 2.72 -45.57 -24.78
C TYR A 408 1.48 -44.92 -24.15
N ALA A 409 0.81 -44.05 -24.90
CA ALA A 409 -0.43 -43.39 -24.44
C ALA A 409 -1.59 -44.40 -24.24
N LEU A 410 -1.65 -45.43 -25.06
CA LEU A 410 -2.70 -46.48 -25.01
C LEU A 410 -2.40 -47.62 -24.00
N LYS A 411 -1.12 -47.82 -23.60
CA LYS A 411 -0.73 -48.85 -22.61
C LYS A 411 -0.86 -48.41 -21.14
N GLY A 412 -1.50 -47.30 -20.86
CA GLY A 412 -1.64 -46.78 -19.49
C GLY A 412 -0.28 -46.33 -18.94
N GLY A 413 0.21 -45.17 -19.37
CA GLY A 413 1.55 -44.67 -19.07
C GLY A 413 1.84 -44.45 -17.58
N ASN A 414 2.36 -45.48 -16.94
CA ASN A 414 2.81 -45.44 -15.54
C ASN A 414 4.25 -44.94 -15.35
N ASN A 415 4.88 -44.36 -16.38
CA ASN A 415 6.24 -43.77 -16.31
C ASN A 415 6.25 -42.37 -16.92
N LEU A 416 5.73 -41.37 -16.19
CA LEU A 416 5.96 -39.95 -16.45
C LEU A 416 6.92 -39.35 -15.42
#